data_1022bf468da9b82fb176bdc42815ee35
#
_entry.id   1022bf468da9b82fb176bdc42815ee35
#
_cell.length_a   1.000
_cell.length_b   1.000
_cell.length_c   1.000
_cell.angle_alpha   90.00
_cell.angle_beta   90.00
_cell.angle_gamma   90.00
#
_symmetry.space_group_name_H-M   'P 1'
#
loop_
_entity.id
_entity.type
_entity.pdbx_description
1 polymer ?
#
loop_
_entity_poly.entity_id
_entity_poly.type
_entity_poly.pdbx_seq_one_letter_code
_entity_poly.pdbx_strand_id
1 'polypeptide(L)'
;IGLCLVGSEMCIRDSDFKFEVTDVQKKLGDLFVHYGKVVSGSIKLEDSVELKINVERRNDTRSYHSATHLLHESLRRVLGAHVTQKGSLVEPSRLRFDFSHMKPILNEEIEKIENFVNSMVSKNSDVKTRLMTPDEAVKNGALALFGEKYGEEVRVLSMGDEAVSYTHLRAHETESN
;
A
#
# COMPACT_ATOMS: atom_id res chain seq x y z
N ILE A 1 -11.58 -6.59 -5.90
CA ILE A 1 -10.64 -6.10 -4.87
C ILE A 1 -9.32 -6.80 -5.14
N GLY A 2 -8.51 -6.24 -6.04
CA GLY A 2 -7.15 -6.71 -6.24
C GLY A 2 -6.28 -6.24 -5.08
N LEU A 3 -6.31 -6.96 -3.95
CA LEU A 3 -5.25 -6.81 -2.97
C LEU A 3 -4.01 -7.48 -3.53
N CYS A 4 -2.98 -6.71 -3.75
CA CYS A 4 -1.67 -7.23 -4.06
C CYS A 4 -1.21 -8.15 -2.94
N LEU A 5 -1.20 -9.44 -3.21
CA LEU A 5 -0.61 -10.45 -2.35
C LEU A 5 0.89 -10.48 -2.67
N VAL A 6 1.64 -9.50 -2.20
CA VAL A 6 3.09 -9.46 -2.34
C VAL A 6 3.71 -10.02 -1.07
N GLY A 7 4.55 -11.04 -1.24
CA GLY A 7 5.44 -11.52 -0.21
C GLY A 7 4.91 -12.70 0.63
N SER A 8 5.72 -13.10 1.57
CA SER A 8 5.61 -14.27 2.47
C SER A 8 4.39 -14.31 3.42
N GLU A 9 3.25 -13.76 2.99
CA GLU A 9 2.03 -13.66 3.81
C GLU A 9 1.08 -14.84 3.60
N MET A 10 1.48 -15.84 2.82
CA MET A 10 0.58 -16.90 2.39
C MET A 10 1.09 -18.29 2.76
N CYS A 11 0.18 -19.16 3.18
CA CYS A 11 0.41 -20.60 3.24
C CYS A 11 -0.55 -21.30 2.30
N ILE A 12 -0.06 -22.29 1.57
CA ILE A 12 -0.87 -23.19 0.76
C ILE A 12 -1.06 -24.48 1.56
N ARG A 13 -2.31 -24.91 1.73
CA ARG A 13 -2.64 -26.11 2.49
C ARG A 13 -3.61 -27.00 1.72
N ASP A 14 -3.36 -28.28 1.80
CA ASP A 14 -4.34 -29.36 1.67
C ASP A 14 -4.27 -30.21 2.96
N SER A 15 -5.12 -31.22 3.11
CA SER A 15 -5.23 -32.03 4.36
C SER A 15 -3.87 -32.47 4.91
N ASP A 16 -2.93 -32.87 4.04
CA ASP A 16 -1.60 -33.36 4.43
C ASP A 16 -0.44 -32.52 3.88
N PHE A 17 -0.70 -31.59 2.95
CA PHE A 17 0.30 -30.75 2.30
C PHE A 17 0.33 -29.36 2.92
N LYS A 18 1.54 -28.88 3.23
CA LYS A 18 1.78 -27.52 3.68
C LYS A 18 2.96 -26.91 2.95
N PHE A 19 2.74 -25.78 2.31
CA PHE A 19 3.74 -25.00 1.61
C PHE A 19 3.76 -23.58 2.18
N GLU A 20 4.92 -23.14 2.64
CA GLU A 20 5.14 -21.77 3.12
C GLU A 20 5.64 -20.91 1.97
N VAL A 21 4.83 -19.93 1.58
CA VAL A 21 5.17 -18.99 0.50
C VAL A 21 6.15 -17.95 1.02
N THR A 22 7.26 -17.76 0.32
CA THR A 22 8.27 -16.74 0.63
C THR A 22 8.20 -15.55 -0.32
N ASP A 23 7.70 -15.75 -1.55
CA ASP A 23 7.55 -14.71 -2.54
C ASP A 23 6.47 -15.08 -3.55
N VAL A 24 5.83 -14.07 -4.16
CA VAL A 24 4.84 -14.24 -5.22
C VAL A 24 5.17 -13.28 -6.35
N GLN A 25 5.38 -13.80 -7.54
CA GLN A 25 5.68 -13.00 -8.72
C GLN A 25 4.63 -13.21 -9.81
N LYS A 26 4.20 -12.12 -10.43
CA LYS A 26 3.37 -12.17 -11.62
C LYS A 26 4.26 -12.32 -12.86
N LYS A 27 4.04 -13.34 -13.68
CA LYS A 27 4.80 -13.61 -14.89
C LYS A 27 3.85 -13.88 -16.05
N LEU A 28 4.33 -13.67 -17.26
CA LEU A 28 3.59 -13.96 -18.50
C LEU A 28 2.15 -13.39 -18.52
N GLY A 29 2.00 -12.15 -18.08
CA GLY A 29 0.70 -11.51 -17.97
C GLY A 29 0.00 -11.83 -16.64
N ASP A 30 -0.81 -12.88 -16.58
CA ASP A 30 -1.67 -13.16 -15.40
C ASP A 30 -1.28 -14.42 -14.60
N LEU A 31 -0.11 -14.99 -14.84
CA LEU A 31 0.37 -16.14 -14.10
C LEU A 31 1.01 -15.72 -12.77
N PHE A 32 0.40 -16.10 -11.65
CA PHE A 32 0.97 -15.90 -10.32
C PHE A 32 1.82 -17.10 -9.92
N VAL A 33 3.12 -16.89 -9.78
CA VAL A 33 4.10 -17.91 -9.39
C VAL A 33 4.44 -17.73 -7.92
N HIS A 34 4.15 -18.76 -7.12
CA HIS A 34 4.42 -18.78 -5.69
C HIS A 34 5.75 -19.49 -5.44
N TYR A 35 6.69 -18.80 -4.87
CA TYR A 35 7.98 -19.34 -4.42
C TYR A 35 7.91 -19.65 -2.94
N GLY A 36 8.52 -20.75 -2.50
CA GLY A 36 8.47 -21.09 -1.09
C GLY A 36 9.09 -22.44 -0.76
N LYS A 37 8.73 -22.98 0.39
CA LYS A 37 9.23 -24.24 0.91
C LYS A 37 8.10 -25.18 1.24
N VAL A 38 8.26 -26.46 0.83
CA VAL A 38 7.39 -27.54 1.31
C VAL A 38 7.73 -27.81 2.78
N VAL A 39 6.76 -27.65 3.65
CA VAL A 39 6.89 -27.92 5.10
C VAL A 39 6.50 -29.35 5.42
N SER A 40 5.44 -29.85 4.76
CA SER A 40 4.98 -31.24 4.91
C SER A 40 4.21 -31.71 3.68
N GLY A 41 4.18 -33.01 3.48
CA GLY A 41 3.41 -33.67 2.43
C GLY A 41 3.97 -33.52 1.02
N SER A 42 3.14 -33.82 0.04
CA SER A 42 3.45 -33.68 -1.40
C SER A 42 2.22 -33.19 -2.12
N ILE A 43 2.41 -32.50 -3.24
CA ILE A 43 1.36 -31.99 -4.12
C ILE A 43 1.58 -32.50 -5.54
N LYS A 44 0.51 -32.73 -6.25
CA LYS A 44 0.50 -33.14 -7.66
C LYS A 44 -0.18 -32.07 -8.50
N LEU A 45 0.03 -32.17 -9.80
CA LEU A 45 -0.69 -31.31 -10.76
C LEU A 45 -2.20 -31.53 -10.58
N GLU A 46 -2.97 -30.42 -10.64
CA GLU A 46 -4.43 -30.40 -10.51
C GLU A 46 -4.98 -30.67 -9.10
N ASP A 47 -4.13 -30.87 -8.09
CA ASP A 47 -4.60 -30.95 -6.71
C ASP A 47 -5.24 -29.61 -6.29
N SER A 48 -6.34 -29.70 -5.55
CA SER A 48 -7.00 -28.52 -4.98
C SER A 48 -6.28 -28.10 -3.70
N VAL A 49 -5.99 -26.81 -3.59
CA VAL A 49 -5.28 -26.24 -2.43
C VAL A 49 -6.02 -25.06 -1.83
N GLU A 50 -5.94 -24.92 -0.52
CA GLU A 50 -6.45 -23.74 0.19
C GLU A 50 -5.32 -22.74 0.42
N LEU A 51 -5.53 -21.49 -0.01
CA LEU A 51 -4.60 -20.39 0.20
C LEU A 51 -4.98 -19.64 1.47
N LYS A 52 -4.10 -19.67 2.49
CA LYS A 52 -4.30 -18.93 3.76
C LYS A 52 -3.34 -17.79 3.90
N ILE A 53 -3.87 -16.59 4.11
CA ILE A 53 -3.09 -15.39 4.35
C ILE A 53 -2.74 -15.32 5.84
N ASN A 54 -1.52 -14.87 6.16
CA ASN A 54 -1.19 -14.46 7.51
C ASN A 54 -1.88 -13.11 7.81
N VAL A 55 -3.00 -13.17 8.52
CA VAL A 55 -3.86 -12.01 8.79
C VAL A 55 -3.15 -10.96 9.63
N GLU A 56 -2.35 -11.36 10.63
CA GLU A 56 -1.60 -10.45 11.49
C GLU A 56 -0.61 -9.63 10.66
N ARG A 57 0.26 -10.30 9.93
CA ARG A 57 1.22 -9.65 9.04
C ARG A 57 0.55 -8.76 7.99
N ARG A 58 -0.59 -9.18 7.46
CA ARG A 58 -1.39 -8.36 6.53
C ARG A 58 -1.91 -7.09 7.19
N ASN A 59 -2.39 -7.17 8.41
CA ASN A 59 -2.87 -6.01 9.17
C ASN A 59 -1.73 -5.02 9.45
N ASP A 60 -0.56 -5.52 9.83
CA ASP A 60 0.62 -4.68 10.04
C ASP A 60 0.99 -3.94 8.75
N THR A 61 1.10 -4.66 7.63
CA THR A 61 1.39 -4.04 6.32
C THR A 61 0.35 -2.98 5.95
N ARG A 62 -0.95 -3.23 6.20
CA ARG A 62 -2.02 -2.24 5.97
C ARG A 62 -1.86 -0.99 6.82
N SER A 63 -1.45 -1.16 8.08
CA SER A 63 -1.21 -0.05 8.99
C SER A 63 -0.06 0.83 8.51
N TYR A 64 1.06 0.23 8.13
CA TYR A 64 2.20 0.97 7.56
C TYR A 64 1.87 1.60 6.21
N HIS A 65 1.04 0.97 5.38
CA HIS A 65 0.58 1.58 4.12
C HIS A 65 -0.26 2.84 4.39
N SER A 66 -1.19 2.78 5.32
CA SER A 66 -1.98 3.95 5.73
C SER A 66 -1.07 5.05 6.32
N ALA A 67 -0.11 4.67 7.18
CA ALA A 67 0.85 5.59 7.74
C ALA A 67 1.71 6.28 6.66
N THR A 68 2.07 5.58 5.59
CA THR A 68 2.79 6.17 4.44
C THR A 68 2.01 7.31 3.80
N HIS A 69 0.71 7.14 3.61
CA HIS A 69 -0.15 8.20 3.08
C HIS A 69 -0.26 9.39 4.03
N LEU A 70 -0.47 9.14 5.32
CA LEU A 70 -0.52 10.20 6.32
C LEU A 70 0.81 10.97 6.40
N LEU A 71 1.93 10.27 6.32
CA LEU A 71 3.26 10.87 6.29
C LEU A 71 3.44 11.78 5.06
N HIS A 72 3.06 11.30 3.86
CA HIS A 72 3.13 12.11 2.64
C HIS A 72 2.33 13.40 2.76
N GLU A 73 1.11 13.32 3.23
CA GLU A 73 0.27 14.51 3.45
C GLU A 73 0.89 15.46 4.48
N SER A 74 1.37 14.92 5.61
CA SER A 74 2.02 15.73 6.63
C SER A 74 3.25 16.46 6.09
N LEU A 75 4.09 15.76 5.35
CA LEU A 75 5.25 16.35 4.70
C LEU A 75 4.85 17.51 3.76
N ARG A 76 3.79 17.33 2.98
CA ARG A 76 3.30 18.40 2.09
C ARG A 76 2.73 19.59 2.84
N ARG A 77 2.04 19.37 3.95
CA ARG A 77 1.51 20.46 4.78
C ARG A 77 2.59 21.26 5.47
N VAL A 78 3.62 20.59 5.98
CA VAL A 78 4.69 21.23 6.75
C VAL A 78 5.78 21.82 5.85
N LEU A 79 6.23 21.06 4.85
CA LEU A 79 7.35 21.44 3.99
C LEU A 79 6.90 22.14 2.70
N GLY A 80 5.66 21.93 2.28
CA GLY A 80 5.07 22.57 1.10
C GLY A 80 4.66 21.60 -0.01
N ALA A 81 3.83 22.11 -0.93
CA ALA A 81 3.23 21.34 -2.02
C ALA A 81 4.24 20.75 -3.04
N HIS A 82 5.49 21.20 -3.02
CA HIS A 82 6.57 20.70 -3.89
C HIS A 82 7.06 19.29 -3.49
N VAL A 83 6.70 18.83 -2.30
CA VAL A 83 7.06 17.48 -1.86
C VAL A 83 6.33 16.46 -2.73
N THR A 84 7.12 15.65 -3.42
CA THR A 84 6.62 14.56 -4.28
C THR A 84 7.29 13.25 -3.89
N GLN A 85 6.52 12.18 -3.91
CA GLN A 85 7.03 10.83 -3.69
C GLN A 85 8.01 10.44 -4.80
N LYS A 86 9.15 9.87 -4.43
CA LYS A 86 10.16 9.32 -5.33
C LYS A 86 10.29 7.81 -5.21
N GLY A 87 9.93 7.27 -4.07
CA GLY A 87 9.89 5.85 -3.79
C GLY A 87 9.22 5.57 -2.46
N SER A 88 8.82 4.33 -2.25
CA SER A 88 8.33 3.86 -0.96
C SER A 88 8.59 2.38 -0.79
N LEU A 89 8.77 1.97 0.46
CA LEU A 89 8.78 0.57 0.86
C LEU A 89 7.81 0.41 2.02
N VAL A 90 6.93 -0.57 1.95
CA VAL A 90 5.99 -0.90 3.01
C VAL A 90 6.14 -2.38 3.36
N GLU A 91 6.57 -2.65 4.58
CA GLU A 91 6.76 -3.99 5.14
C GLU A 91 5.97 -4.11 6.46
N PRO A 92 5.73 -5.30 6.97
CA PRO A 92 5.01 -5.47 8.23
C PRO A 92 5.67 -4.85 9.45
N SER A 93 6.98 -4.58 9.39
CA SER A 93 7.76 -4.05 10.51
C SER A 93 8.24 -2.62 10.33
N ARG A 94 8.13 -2.07 9.12
CA ARG A 94 8.63 -0.72 8.82
C ARG A 94 8.05 -0.16 7.53
N LEU A 95 8.15 1.14 7.39
CA LEU A 95 7.98 1.85 6.12
C LEU A 95 9.23 2.67 5.79
N ARG A 96 9.48 2.90 4.50
CA ARG A 96 10.42 3.91 4.01
C ARG A 96 9.67 4.77 2.99
N PHE A 97 9.88 6.07 3.07
CA PHE A 97 9.28 7.02 2.15
C PHE A 97 10.35 7.96 1.63
N ASP A 98 10.65 7.86 0.34
CA ASP A 98 11.64 8.68 -0.35
C ASP A 98 10.90 9.83 -1.05
N PHE A 99 11.33 11.06 -0.83
CA PHE A 99 10.65 12.23 -1.39
C PHE A 99 11.63 13.33 -1.79
N SER A 100 11.15 14.26 -2.63
CA SER A 100 11.91 15.42 -3.06
C SER A 100 11.76 16.57 -2.06
N HIS A 101 12.90 17.06 -1.57
CA HIS A 101 12.98 18.30 -0.79
C HIS A 101 14.38 18.92 -0.96
N MET A 102 14.46 20.25 -1.06
CA MET A 102 15.72 20.92 -1.39
C MET A 102 16.58 21.33 -0.18
N LYS A 103 16.02 21.20 1.02
CA LYS A 103 16.67 21.63 2.26
C LYS A 103 16.67 20.49 3.28
N PRO A 104 17.61 20.44 4.20
CA PRO A 104 17.49 19.57 5.39
C PRO A 104 16.23 19.91 6.17
N ILE A 105 15.54 18.90 6.67
CA ILE A 105 14.36 19.09 7.51
C ILE A 105 14.83 19.51 8.90
N LEU A 106 14.22 20.57 9.45
CA LEU A 106 14.53 21.04 10.79
C LEU A 106 13.84 20.16 11.85
N ASN A 107 14.41 20.08 13.04
CA ASN A 107 13.80 19.30 14.14
C ASN A 107 12.39 19.74 14.48
N GLU A 108 12.09 21.04 14.45
CA GLU A 108 10.76 21.59 14.66
C GLU A 108 9.75 21.16 13.56
N GLU A 109 10.23 20.97 12.33
CA GLU A 109 9.41 20.47 11.22
C GLU A 109 9.13 18.99 11.40
N ILE A 110 10.13 18.20 11.84
CA ILE A 110 9.96 16.78 12.17
C ILE A 110 8.90 16.62 13.27
N GLU A 111 9.01 17.38 14.36
CA GLU A 111 8.01 17.33 15.43
C GLU A 111 6.59 17.66 14.95
N LYS A 112 6.44 18.66 14.08
CA LYS A 112 5.13 18.99 13.48
C LYS A 112 4.59 17.86 12.61
N ILE A 113 5.45 17.22 11.82
CA ILE A 113 5.09 16.07 10.97
C ILE A 113 4.63 14.91 11.84
N GLU A 114 5.40 14.54 12.84
CA GLU A 114 5.07 13.45 13.77
C GLU A 114 3.77 13.71 14.52
N ASN A 115 3.60 14.91 15.07
CA ASN A 115 2.40 15.30 15.79
C ASN A 115 1.15 15.25 14.89
N PHE A 116 1.26 15.69 13.63
CA PHE A 116 0.15 15.60 12.68
C PHE A 116 -0.21 14.14 12.41
N VAL A 117 0.77 13.29 12.05
CA VAL A 117 0.53 11.87 11.77
C VAL A 117 -0.09 11.17 12.98
N ASN A 118 0.48 11.37 14.18
CA ASN A 118 -0.03 10.77 15.40
C ASN A 118 -1.44 11.24 15.75
N SER A 119 -1.75 12.51 15.51
CA SER A 119 -3.10 13.03 15.72
C SER A 119 -4.13 12.36 14.81
N MET A 120 -3.76 12.14 13.54
CA MET A 120 -4.63 11.45 12.58
C MET A 120 -4.83 9.98 12.91
N VAL A 121 -3.77 9.29 13.32
CA VAL A 121 -3.84 7.90 13.81
C VAL A 121 -4.76 7.82 15.04
N SER A 122 -4.60 8.73 16.00
CA SER A 122 -5.41 8.75 17.23
C SER A 122 -6.89 9.06 16.99
N LYS A 123 -7.23 9.80 15.94
CA LYS A 123 -8.63 10.03 15.53
C LYS A 123 -9.33 8.75 15.09
N ASN A 124 -8.58 7.72 14.69
CA ASN A 124 -9.09 6.41 14.23
C ASN A 124 -10.30 6.52 13.29
N SER A 125 -10.21 7.42 12.33
CA SER A 125 -11.29 7.71 11.40
C SER A 125 -11.45 6.59 10.35
N ASP A 126 -12.67 6.36 9.90
CA ASP A 126 -12.96 5.40 8.85
C ASP A 126 -12.28 5.78 7.53
N VAL A 127 -11.78 4.76 6.87
CA VAL A 127 -11.22 4.88 5.51
C VAL A 127 -12.35 4.66 4.51
N LYS A 128 -12.69 5.69 3.75
CA LYS A 128 -13.72 5.64 2.70
C LYS A 128 -13.07 5.56 1.33
N THR A 129 -13.53 4.62 0.51
CA THR A 129 -13.08 4.47 -0.87
C THR A 129 -14.22 4.82 -1.82
N ARG A 130 -13.95 5.68 -2.81
CA ARG A 130 -14.89 6.08 -3.85
C ARG A 130 -14.26 5.89 -5.22
N LEU A 131 -15.05 5.42 -6.18
CA LEU A 131 -14.68 5.43 -7.60
C LEU A 131 -15.22 6.72 -8.20
N MET A 132 -14.39 7.41 -8.95
CA MET A 132 -14.75 8.65 -9.65
C MET A 132 -13.83 8.90 -10.84
N THR A 133 -14.17 9.84 -11.69
CA THR A 133 -13.29 10.23 -12.80
C THR A 133 -12.05 10.98 -12.28
N PRO A 134 -10.91 10.98 -13.02
CA PRO A 134 -9.73 11.74 -12.62
C PRO A 134 -10.02 13.22 -12.36
N ASP A 135 -10.86 13.85 -13.19
CA ASP A 135 -11.23 15.27 -13.06
C ASP A 135 -12.03 15.55 -11.78
N GLU A 136 -12.96 14.65 -11.42
CA GLU A 136 -13.69 14.74 -10.16
C GLU A 136 -12.79 14.54 -8.97
N ALA A 137 -11.84 13.61 -9.07
CA ALA A 137 -10.86 13.36 -8.01
C ALA A 137 -10.03 14.61 -7.71
N VAL A 138 -9.52 15.26 -8.73
CA VAL A 138 -8.75 16.52 -8.59
C VAL A 138 -9.62 17.64 -8.00
N LYS A 139 -10.87 17.79 -8.45
CA LYS A 139 -11.81 18.78 -7.89
C LYS A 139 -12.11 18.53 -6.41
N ASN A 140 -12.11 17.28 -5.98
CA ASN A 140 -12.30 16.88 -4.59
C ASN A 140 -10.99 16.95 -3.75
N GLY A 141 -9.93 17.55 -4.28
CA GLY A 141 -8.67 17.74 -3.58
C GLY A 141 -7.77 16.50 -3.53
N ALA A 142 -8.07 15.49 -4.34
CA ALA A 142 -7.22 14.31 -4.42
C ALA A 142 -5.87 14.66 -5.07
N LEU A 143 -4.79 14.12 -4.51
CA LEU A 143 -3.45 14.28 -5.06
C LEU A 143 -3.30 13.39 -6.29
N ALA A 144 -3.21 14.00 -7.46
CA ALA A 144 -2.79 13.30 -8.67
C ALA A 144 -1.27 13.18 -8.70
N LEU A 145 -0.73 11.98 -8.85
CA LEU A 145 0.70 11.78 -9.09
C LEU A 145 1.01 12.17 -10.54
N PHE A 146 1.89 13.14 -10.72
CA PHE A 146 2.26 13.64 -12.04
C PHE A 146 2.99 12.54 -12.83
N GLY A 147 2.50 12.25 -14.04
CA GLY A 147 3.16 11.37 -15.00
C GLY A 147 2.54 10.01 -15.20
N GLU A 148 1.50 9.65 -14.48
CA GLU A 148 0.77 8.40 -14.68
C GLU A 148 -0.38 8.54 -15.67
N LYS A 149 -0.58 7.52 -16.50
CA LYS A 149 -1.75 7.42 -17.38
C LYS A 149 -2.91 6.84 -16.58
N TYR A 150 -3.92 7.64 -16.37
CA TYR A 150 -5.13 7.24 -15.64
C TYR A 150 -6.13 6.56 -16.57
N GLY A 151 -6.80 5.53 -16.09
CA GLY A 151 -7.97 4.95 -16.74
C GLY A 151 -9.19 5.89 -16.67
N GLU A 152 -10.32 5.43 -17.15
CA GLU A 152 -11.57 6.19 -17.10
C GLU A 152 -12.07 6.44 -15.66
N GLU A 153 -11.74 5.55 -14.74
CA GLU A 153 -12.09 5.65 -13.31
C GLU A 153 -10.86 5.49 -12.42
N VAL A 154 -10.81 6.28 -11.35
CA VAL A 154 -9.79 6.24 -10.32
C VAL A 154 -10.41 5.95 -8.96
N ARG A 155 -9.69 5.23 -8.13
CA ARG A 155 -10.09 4.96 -6.76
C ARG A 155 -9.53 6.03 -5.84
N VAL A 156 -10.42 6.82 -5.25
CA VAL A 156 -10.06 7.85 -4.26
C VAL A 156 -10.26 7.29 -2.87
N LEU A 157 -9.22 7.39 -2.07
CA LEU A 157 -9.21 6.98 -0.67
C LEU A 157 -9.22 8.23 0.21
N SER A 158 -10.16 8.34 1.13
CA SER A 158 -10.19 9.42 2.13
C SER A 158 -10.10 8.84 3.53
N MET A 159 -9.30 9.49 4.38
CA MET A 159 -9.12 9.13 5.78
C MET A 159 -9.65 10.27 6.65
N GLY A 160 -10.86 10.08 7.22
CA GLY A 160 -11.58 11.10 7.98
C GLY A 160 -12.24 12.17 7.12
N ASP A 161 -12.95 13.09 7.78
CA ASP A 161 -13.71 14.16 7.13
C ASP A 161 -12.85 15.42 6.85
N GLU A 162 -11.71 15.56 7.52
CA GLU A 162 -10.84 16.74 7.44
C GLU A 162 -9.72 16.62 6.42
N ALA A 163 -9.81 15.68 5.46
CA ALA A 163 -8.99 15.83 4.30
C ALA A 163 -7.66 15.12 4.15
N VAL A 164 -7.64 13.86 4.27
CA VAL A 164 -6.61 13.16 3.51
C VAL A 164 -7.33 12.45 2.37
N SER A 165 -7.46 13.12 1.24
CA SER A 165 -7.99 12.52 0.01
C SER A 165 -6.80 12.13 -0.86
N TYR A 166 -6.61 10.83 -1.05
CA TYR A 166 -5.57 10.30 -1.93
C TYR A 166 -6.22 9.60 -3.12
N THR A 167 -5.78 9.94 -4.30
CA THR A 167 -6.02 9.09 -5.46
C THR A 167 -5.05 7.93 -5.40
N HIS A 168 -5.55 6.78 -5.06
CA HIS A 168 -4.81 5.55 -5.22
C HIS A 168 -4.97 5.07 -6.65
N LEU A 169 -4.05 5.46 -7.49
CA LEU A 169 -4.03 5.19 -8.92
C LEU A 169 -3.29 3.90 -9.22
N ARG A 170 -3.60 2.83 -8.49
CA ARG A 170 -2.86 1.60 -8.68
C ARG A 170 -3.69 0.49 -9.25
N ALA A 171 -3.70 0.45 -10.60
CA ALA A 171 -3.70 -0.83 -11.28
C ALA A 171 -2.26 -1.45 -11.34
N HIS A 172 -1.19 -0.67 -11.13
CA HIS A 172 0.17 -1.04 -11.51
C HIS A 172 1.23 -1.12 -10.40
N GLU A 173 0.95 -0.77 -9.16
CA GLU A 173 1.94 -0.99 -8.08
C GLU A 173 2.18 -2.47 -7.76
N THR A 174 1.42 -3.34 -8.38
CA THR A 174 1.62 -4.79 -8.32
C THR A 174 2.55 -5.31 -9.41
N GLU A 175 3.00 -4.47 -10.34
CA GLU A 175 3.75 -4.92 -11.51
C GLU A 175 5.25 -4.59 -11.49
N SER A 176 5.72 -3.80 -10.54
CA SER A 176 7.14 -3.43 -10.49
C SER A 176 7.70 -3.52 -9.10
N ASN A 177 8.06 -4.72 -8.71
CA ASN A 177 9.29 -5.04 -7.95
C ASN A 177 9.52 -6.54 -8.02
#